data_a8a4ed8e55ff03dd19176c8316037782
#
_entry.id   a8a4ed8e55ff03dd19176c8316037782
#
_cell.length_a   1.000
_cell.length_b   1.000
_cell.length_c   1.000
_cell.angle_alpha   90.00
_cell.angle_beta   90.00
_cell.angle_gamma   90.00
#
_symmetry.space_group_name_H-M   'P 1'
#
loop_
_entity.id
_entity.type
_entity.pdbx_description
1 polymer ?
#
loop_
_entity_poly.entity_id
_entity_poly.type
_entity_poly.pdbx_seq_one_letter_code
_entity_poly.pdbx_strand_id
1 'polypeptide(L)'
;VQGEKRAICAGKDYVSSVDPVNPKADFNKIQDVPLITYDAALVCVPDNQKFHIIKYLIKNQKHILIEKPLLTNNLNMIKNIEKMAKQMKVVCYTAYNHRFGPHYIRMKKLITSGKLGKIYSCRMFYGNGTARLVKNSKWRDKDQGVLTDLGSHLLDTTKFWWDDIGEKFKFYSKNCFE
;
A
#
# COMPACT_ATOMS: atom_id res chain seq x y z
N VAL A 1 -7.51 10.18 -10.90
CA VAL A 1 -6.28 9.60 -10.33
C VAL A 1 -6.52 9.07 -8.92
N GLN A 2 -5.55 8.30 -8.32
CA GLN A 2 -5.79 7.62 -7.03
C GLN A 2 -5.98 8.62 -5.88
N GLY A 3 -5.22 9.71 -5.85
CA GLY A 3 -5.37 10.76 -4.85
C GLY A 3 -6.78 11.38 -4.83
N GLU A 4 -7.35 11.67 -5.98
CA GLU A 4 -8.73 12.21 -6.09
C GLU A 4 -9.77 11.25 -5.54
N LYS A 5 -9.62 9.95 -5.82
CA LYS A 5 -10.51 8.92 -5.24
C LYS A 5 -10.43 8.91 -3.72
N ARG A 6 -9.22 9.05 -3.16
CA ARG A 6 -9.02 9.14 -1.71
C ARG A 6 -9.61 10.40 -1.11
N ALA A 7 -9.47 11.55 -1.79
CA ALA A 7 -10.08 12.81 -1.37
C ALA A 7 -11.62 12.70 -1.32
N ILE A 8 -12.23 12.08 -2.35
CA ILE A 8 -13.68 11.82 -2.37
C ILE A 8 -14.08 10.92 -1.18
N CYS A 9 -13.30 9.87 -0.88
CA CYS A 9 -13.57 8.99 0.26
C CYS A 9 -13.41 9.69 1.61
N ALA A 10 -12.52 10.66 1.73
CA ALA A 10 -12.35 11.45 2.95
C ALA A 10 -13.55 12.37 3.22
N GLY A 11 -14.26 12.79 2.17
CA GLY A 11 -15.49 13.59 2.29
C GLY A 11 -15.27 14.85 3.14
N LYS A 12 -16.03 14.98 4.22
CA LYS A 12 -15.97 16.14 5.13
C LYS A 12 -14.63 16.25 5.91
N ASP A 13 -13.88 15.17 6.01
CA ASP A 13 -12.59 15.13 6.71
C ASP A 13 -11.43 15.53 5.77
N TYR A 14 -11.72 15.80 4.50
CA TYR A 14 -10.73 16.32 3.55
C TYR A 14 -10.37 17.77 3.90
N VAL A 15 -9.07 18.03 4.07
CA VAL A 15 -8.54 19.35 4.42
C VAL A 15 -7.92 20.03 3.20
N SER A 16 -6.93 19.38 2.59
CA SER A 16 -6.18 19.95 1.47
C SER A 16 -5.47 18.89 0.65
N SER A 17 -5.05 19.26 -0.55
CA SER A 17 -4.24 18.46 -1.47
C SER A 17 -2.85 19.05 -1.66
N VAL A 18 -1.88 18.15 -1.87
CA VAL A 18 -0.49 18.52 -2.19
C VAL A 18 -0.06 17.80 -3.46
N ASP A 19 0.31 18.54 -4.47
CA ASP A 19 0.84 17.97 -5.71
C ASP A 19 1.74 19.00 -6.40
N PRO A 20 3.03 18.72 -6.65
CA PRO A 20 3.96 19.68 -7.26
C PRO A 20 3.67 19.98 -8.73
N VAL A 21 2.83 19.17 -9.40
CA VAL A 21 2.57 19.25 -10.85
C VAL A 21 1.13 19.66 -11.14
N ASN A 22 0.20 19.28 -10.28
CA ASN A 22 -1.21 19.59 -10.50
C ASN A 22 -1.55 21.04 -10.09
N PRO A 23 -1.88 21.92 -11.04
CA PRO A 23 -2.17 23.33 -10.71
C PRO A 23 -3.46 23.53 -9.90
N LYS A 24 -4.27 22.49 -9.73
CA LYS A 24 -5.50 22.50 -8.93
C LYS A 24 -5.25 22.03 -7.48
N ALA A 25 -4.02 21.67 -7.14
CA ALA A 25 -3.68 21.32 -5.76
C ALA A 25 -3.58 22.58 -4.90
N ASP A 26 -3.96 22.48 -3.64
CA ASP A 26 -3.93 23.59 -2.69
C ASP A 26 -2.49 24.00 -2.35
N PHE A 27 -1.56 23.04 -2.36
CA PHE A 27 -0.14 23.24 -2.07
C PHE A 27 0.76 22.48 -3.03
N ASN A 28 1.96 22.99 -3.28
CA ASN A 28 2.97 22.33 -4.09
C ASN A 28 3.87 21.40 -3.29
N LYS A 29 4.05 21.66 -1.99
CA LYS A 29 4.92 20.90 -1.10
C LYS A 29 4.20 20.59 0.22
N ILE A 30 4.47 19.42 0.77
CA ILE A 30 3.88 19.02 2.05
C ILE A 30 4.33 19.92 3.21
N GLN A 31 5.50 20.55 3.09
CA GLN A 31 6.04 21.46 4.09
C GLN A 31 5.28 22.80 4.15
N ASP A 32 4.58 23.14 3.08
CA ASP A 32 3.80 24.39 3.00
C ASP A 32 2.42 24.25 3.68
N VAL A 33 1.99 23.02 3.96
CA VAL A 33 0.72 22.77 4.67
C VAL A 33 0.89 23.04 6.16
N PRO A 34 0.09 23.94 6.75
CA PRO A 34 0.17 24.24 8.19
C PRO A 34 -0.10 22.97 9.02
N LEU A 35 0.83 22.58 9.87
CA LEU A 35 0.76 21.33 10.63
C LEU A 35 -0.47 21.22 11.54
N ILE A 36 -0.99 22.34 12.00
CA ILE A 36 -2.17 22.38 12.87
C ILE A 36 -3.48 22.02 12.14
N THR A 37 -3.50 22.06 10.80
CA THR A 37 -4.73 21.89 10.03
C THR A 37 -5.10 20.45 9.75
N TYR A 38 -4.20 19.49 9.96
CA TYR A 38 -4.45 18.07 9.66
C TYR A 38 -3.81 17.13 10.68
N ASP A 39 -4.41 15.97 10.88
CA ASP A 39 -3.92 14.91 11.77
C ASP A 39 -3.39 13.71 11.00
N ALA A 40 -3.83 13.52 9.77
CA ALA A 40 -3.46 12.38 8.94
C ALA A 40 -3.22 12.77 7.48
N ALA A 41 -2.39 11.99 6.78
CA ALA A 41 -2.09 12.17 5.37
C ALA A 41 -2.29 10.87 4.58
N LEU A 42 -2.89 11.00 3.40
CA LEU A 42 -3.04 9.93 2.41
C LEU A 42 -1.93 10.06 1.36
N VAL A 43 -0.90 9.21 1.43
CA VAL A 43 0.29 9.31 0.59
C VAL A 43 0.11 8.50 -0.69
N CYS A 44 -0.21 9.19 -1.79
CA CYS A 44 -0.52 8.63 -3.11
C CYS A 44 0.52 9.01 -4.17
N VAL A 45 1.78 9.08 -3.79
CA VAL A 45 2.90 9.50 -4.65
C VAL A 45 3.67 8.31 -5.22
N PRO A 46 4.51 8.50 -6.26
CA PRO A 46 5.43 7.48 -6.76
C PRO A 46 6.38 6.94 -5.67
N ASP A 47 6.84 5.69 -5.84
CA ASP A 47 7.60 4.97 -4.80
C ASP A 47 8.88 5.67 -4.35
N ASN A 48 9.58 6.30 -5.28
CA ASN A 48 10.82 7.04 -5.00
C ASN A 48 10.63 8.25 -4.08
N GLN A 49 9.42 8.79 -3.97
CA GLN A 49 9.09 9.93 -3.10
C GLN A 49 8.50 9.51 -1.75
N LYS A 50 7.98 8.29 -1.63
CA LYS A 50 7.24 7.84 -0.44
C LYS A 50 8.04 7.97 0.85
N PHE A 51 9.26 7.45 0.89
CA PHE A 51 10.07 7.39 2.11
C PHE A 51 10.42 8.75 2.69
N HIS A 52 10.67 9.74 1.84
CA HIS A 52 10.94 11.11 2.28
C HIS A 52 9.72 11.74 2.94
N ILE A 53 8.56 11.62 2.29
CA ILE A 53 7.29 12.16 2.80
C ILE A 53 6.87 11.46 4.09
N ILE A 54 6.98 10.12 4.15
CA ILE A 54 6.66 9.34 5.34
C ILE A 54 7.49 9.80 6.53
N LYS A 55 8.81 9.96 6.37
CA LYS A 55 9.70 10.43 7.45
C LYS A 55 9.32 11.83 7.92
N TYR A 56 9.00 12.74 7.00
CA TYR A 56 8.54 14.08 7.35
C TYR A 56 7.26 14.02 8.19
N LEU A 57 6.26 13.28 7.75
CA LEU A 57 4.97 13.15 8.43
C LEU A 57 5.11 12.52 9.83
N ILE A 58 5.90 11.44 9.96
CA ILE A 58 6.15 10.81 11.27
C ILE A 58 6.82 11.79 12.24
N LYS A 59 7.84 12.53 11.79
CA LYS A 59 8.54 13.53 12.64
C LYS A 59 7.59 14.63 13.14
N ASN A 60 6.55 14.94 12.37
CA ASN A 60 5.53 15.92 12.71
C ASN A 60 4.28 15.30 13.35
N GLN A 61 4.40 14.06 13.86
CA GLN A 61 3.33 13.34 14.56
C GLN A 61 2.03 13.18 13.76
N LYS A 62 2.13 13.00 12.43
CA LYS A 62 0.96 12.79 11.56
C LYS A 62 0.75 11.32 11.27
N HIS A 63 -0.51 10.86 11.35
CA HIS A 63 -0.91 9.52 10.93
C HIS A 63 -0.83 9.39 9.42
N ILE A 64 -0.52 8.18 8.91
CA ILE A 64 -0.22 8.01 7.49
C ILE A 64 -0.91 6.76 6.95
N LEU A 65 -1.66 6.93 5.87
CA LEU A 65 -2.08 5.85 5.00
C LEU A 65 -1.32 5.94 3.67
N ILE A 66 -0.52 4.93 3.37
CA ILE A 66 0.38 4.90 2.22
C ILE A 66 -0.21 4.01 1.12
N GLU A 67 -0.29 4.51 -0.11
CA GLU A 67 -0.66 3.65 -1.25
C GLU A 67 0.37 2.53 -1.47
N LYS A 68 -0.17 1.34 -1.74
CA LYS A 68 0.61 0.15 -2.05
C LYS A 68 1.29 0.26 -3.45
N PRO A 69 2.34 -0.48 -3.68
CA PRO A 69 3.19 -1.15 -2.70
C PRO A 69 4.13 -0.16 -2.00
N LEU A 70 4.64 -0.52 -0.84
CA LEU A 70 5.76 0.18 -0.21
C LEU A 70 7.04 -0.61 -0.51
N LEU A 71 7.72 -0.23 -1.59
CA LEU A 71 8.89 -0.94 -2.10
C LEU A 71 10.20 -0.25 -1.72
N THR A 72 11.17 -1.06 -1.34
CA THR A 72 12.57 -0.64 -1.15
C THR A 72 13.50 -1.83 -1.25
N ASN A 73 14.69 -1.62 -1.79
CA ASN A 73 15.77 -2.59 -1.77
C ASN A 73 16.53 -2.60 -0.42
N ASN A 74 16.19 -1.69 0.48
CA ASN A 74 16.82 -1.55 1.78
C ASN A 74 15.82 -1.80 2.92
N LEU A 75 15.80 -3.03 3.43
CA LEU A 75 14.92 -3.44 4.53
C LEU A 75 15.13 -2.61 5.82
N ASN A 76 16.32 -2.07 6.04
CA ASN A 76 16.57 -1.19 7.20
C ASN A 76 15.75 0.10 7.12
N MET A 77 15.39 0.56 5.92
CA MET A 77 14.49 1.72 5.79
C MET A 77 13.10 1.43 6.35
N ILE A 78 12.56 0.24 6.10
CA ILE A 78 11.26 -0.18 6.63
C ILE A 78 11.33 -0.29 8.16
N LYS A 79 12.34 -0.99 8.69
CA LYS A 79 12.55 -1.13 10.15
C LYS A 79 12.70 0.23 10.85
N ASN A 80 13.40 1.16 10.22
CA ASN A 80 13.56 2.52 10.76
C ASN A 80 12.25 3.29 10.79
N ILE A 81 11.42 3.20 9.74
CA ILE A 81 10.10 3.82 9.69
C ILE A 81 9.20 3.22 10.77
N GLU A 82 9.18 1.90 10.92
CA GLU A 82 8.41 1.22 11.96
C GLU A 82 8.83 1.68 13.36
N LYS A 83 10.14 1.74 13.63
CA LYS A 83 10.68 2.24 14.91
C LYS A 83 10.27 3.69 15.16
N MET A 84 10.44 4.56 14.16
CA MET A 84 10.04 5.97 14.26
C MET A 84 8.54 6.12 14.52
N ALA A 85 7.69 5.41 13.79
CA ALA A 85 6.24 5.46 13.96
C ALA A 85 5.82 5.02 15.37
N LYS A 86 6.42 3.95 15.92
CA LYS A 86 6.21 3.50 17.29
C LYS A 86 6.65 4.55 18.31
N GLN A 87 7.83 5.14 18.15
CA GLN A 87 8.34 6.17 19.04
C GLN A 87 7.47 7.43 19.06
N MET A 88 7.00 7.85 17.90
CA MET A 88 6.15 9.04 17.75
C MET A 88 4.66 8.74 18.00
N LYS A 89 4.30 7.49 18.31
CA LYS A 89 2.92 7.02 18.55
C LYS A 89 1.95 7.34 17.41
N VAL A 90 2.42 7.26 16.16
CA VAL A 90 1.59 7.49 14.96
C VAL A 90 1.29 6.19 14.25
N VAL A 91 0.12 6.13 13.64
CA VAL A 91 -0.27 5.04 12.74
C VAL A 91 0.40 5.27 11.38
N CYS A 92 1.13 4.28 10.90
CA CYS A 92 1.70 4.26 9.57
C CYS A 92 1.27 2.95 8.89
N TYR A 93 0.32 3.01 7.95
CA TYR A 93 -0.32 1.85 7.37
C TYR A 93 -0.24 1.85 5.85
N THR A 94 0.07 0.69 5.25
CA THR A 94 0.04 0.52 3.80
C THR A 94 -1.35 0.04 3.36
N ALA A 95 -1.92 0.68 2.34
CA ALA A 95 -3.31 0.52 1.91
C ALA A 95 -3.57 -0.80 1.15
N TYR A 96 -3.39 -1.94 1.83
CA TYR A 96 -3.83 -3.24 1.33
C TYR A 96 -5.33 -3.44 1.65
N ASN A 97 -6.16 -2.94 0.75
CA ASN A 97 -7.61 -2.87 0.91
C ASN A 97 -8.32 -4.23 0.98
N HIS A 98 -7.72 -5.31 0.46
CA HIS A 98 -8.32 -6.64 0.50
C HIS A 98 -8.60 -7.11 1.93
N ARG A 99 -7.77 -6.73 2.91
CA ARG A 99 -7.97 -7.08 4.32
C ARG A 99 -9.31 -6.63 4.88
N PHE A 100 -9.92 -5.60 4.29
CA PHE A 100 -11.20 -5.03 4.69
C PHE A 100 -12.37 -5.54 3.84
N GLY A 101 -12.10 -6.35 2.83
CA GLY A 101 -13.13 -6.96 2.00
C GLY A 101 -13.90 -8.06 2.77
N PRO A 102 -15.24 -8.07 2.72
CA PRO A 102 -16.04 -9.01 3.52
C PRO A 102 -15.71 -10.48 3.23
N HIS A 103 -15.39 -10.81 1.98
CA HIS A 103 -15.00 -12.18 1.60
C HIS A 103 -13.64 -12.58 2.19
N TYR A 104 -12.68 -11.66 2.21
CA TYR A 104 -11.35 -11.90 2.81
C TYR A 104 -11.44 -12.08 4.32
N ILE A 105 -12.24 -11.25 5.00
CA ILE A 105 -12.51 -11.36 6.44
C ILE A 105 -13.22 -12.69 6.75
N ARG A 106 -14.22 -13.09 5.96
CA ARG A 106 -14.92 -14.35 6.12
C ARG A 106 -13.96 -15.54 5.96
N MET A 107 -13.08 -15.51 4.95
CA MET A 107 -12.08 -16.56 4.74
C MET A 107 -11.11 -16.64 5.93
N LYS A 108 -10.61 -15.51 6.45
CA LYS A 108 -9.78 -15.51 7.66
C LYS A 108 -10.49 -16.20 8.82
N LYS A 109 -11.74 -15.83 9.10
CA LYS A 109 -12.54 -16.45 10.17
C LYS A 109 -12.71 -17.95 9.96
N LEU A 110 -12.91 -18.40 8.72
CA LEU A 110 -13.07 -19.83 8.40
C LEU A 110 -11.77 -20.59 8.64
N ILE A 111 -10.62 -20.05 8.21
CA ILE A 111 -9.29 -20.63 8.44
C ILE A 111 -8.99 -20.71 9.94
N THR A 112 -9.16 -19.61 10.68
CA THR A 112 -8.82 -19.53 12.10
C THR A 112 -9.76 -20.36 12.99
N SER A 113 -10.98 -20.66 12.52
CA SER A 113 -11.93 -21.52 13.24
C SER A 113 -11.57 -23.00 13.25
N GLY A 114 -10.58 -23.42 12.47
CA GLY A 114 -10.19 -24.81 12.31
C GLY A 114 -11.17 -25.68 11.52
N LYS A 115 -12.30 -25.12 11.04
CA LYS A 115 -13.33 -25.88 10.29
C LYS A 115 -12.83 -26.51 8.99
N LEU A 116 -11.75 -25.96 8.40
CA LEU A 116 -11.12 -26.51 7.21
C LEU A 116 -10.09 -27.61 7.52
N GLY A 117 -9.88 -27.94 8.80
CA GLY A 117 -8.84 -28.87 9.22
C GLY A 117 -7.43 -28.35 8.88
N LYS A 118 -6.49 -29.27 8.68
CA LYS A 118 -5.11 -28.94 8.31
C LYS A 118 -5.03 -28.53 6.84
N ILE A 119 -4.59 -27.32 6.58
CA ILE A 119 -4.42 -26.79 5.20
C ILE A 119 -3.00 -27.17 4.74
N TYR A 120 -2.91 -27.98 3.68
CA TYR A 120 -1.64 -28.43 3.12
C TYR A 120 -1.15 -27.58 1.95
N SER A 121 -2.06 -26.94 1.24
CA SER A 121 -1.74 -26.15 0.06
C SER A 121 -2.78 -25.07 -0.17
N CYS A 122 -2.34 -23.91 -0.66
CA CYS A 122 -3.20 -22.86 -1.15
C CYS A 122 -2.72 -22.41 -2.52
N ARG A 123 -3.61 -22.39 -3.49
CA ARG A 123 -3.34 -21.83 -4.81
C ARG A 123 -4.17 -20.57 -4.97
N MET A 124 -3.49 -19.45 -5.24
CA MET A 124 -4.12 -18.15 -5.40
C MET A 124 -3.87 -17.62 -6.82
N PHE A 125 -4.88 -17.03 -7.39
CA PHE A 125 -4.80 -16.34 -8.68
C PHE A 125 -5.36 -14.93 -8.52
N TYR A 126 -4.65 -13.95 -9.07
CA TYR A 126 -5.12 -12.58 -9.16
C TYR A 126 -4.86 -12.03 -10.55
N GLY A 127 -5.91 -11.86 -11.31
CA GLY A 127 -5.91 -11.20 -12.62
C GLY A 127 -7.02 -10.17 -12.69
N ASN A 128 -6.82 -9.13 -13.47
CA ASN A 128 -7.86 -8.13 -13.71
C ASN A 128 -7.91 -7.79 -15.22
N GLY A 129 -9.06 -7.26 -15.67
CA GLY A 129 -9.28 -6.86 -17.06
C GLY A 129 -8.59 -5.56 -17.48
N THR A 130 -7.61 -5.08 -16.70
CA THR A 130 -6.96 -3.79 -16.94
C THR A 130 -5.68 -3.88 -17.78
N ALA A 131 -5.40 -5.03 -18.41
CA ALA A 131 -4.20 -5.24 -19.22
C ALA A 131 -3.99 -4.13 -20.28
N ARG A 132 -5.06 -3.69 -20.94
CA ARG A 132 -4.99 -2.57 -21.92
C ARG A 132 -4.52 -1.26 -21.27
N LEU A 133 -4.93 -0.98 -20.04
CA LEU A 133 -4.52 0.20 -19.29
C LEU A 133 -3.06 0.08 -18.82
N VAL A 134 -2.61 -1.14 -18.53
CA VAL A 134 -1.21 -1.44 -18.17
C VAL A 134 -0.32 -1.23 -19.38
N LYS A 135 -0.67 -1.78 -20.55
CA LYS A 135 0.08 -1.60 -21.80
C LYS A 135 0.31 -0.13 -22.14
N ASN A 136 -0.67 0.72 -21.89
CA ASN A 136 -0.60 2.17 -22.15
C ASN A 136 0.03 2.97 -21.00
N SER A 137 0.44 2.32 -19.92
CA SER A 137 1.03 2.97 -18.74
C SER A 137 2.54 3.03 -18.85
N LYS A 138 3.12 4.23 -18.77
CA LYS A 138 4.57 4.42 -18.80
C LYS A 138 5.31 3.86 -17.57
N TRP A 139 4.61 3.42 -16.53
CA TRP A 139 5.23 3.02 -15.25
C TRP A 139 4.76 1.65 -14.71
N ARG A 140 3.56 1.17 -15.09
CA ARG A 140 2.99 -0.07 -14.49
C ARG A 140 3.67 -1.35 -14.94
N ASP A 141 4.23 -1.36 -16.14
CA ASP A 141 4.88 -2.52 -16.75
C ASP A 141 6.42 -2.43 -16.73
N LYS A 142 6.95 -1.55 -15.88
CA LYS A 142 8.40 -1.42 -15.68
C LYS A 142 8.85 -2.26 -14.50
N ASP A 143 10.12 -2.65 -14.51
CA ASP A 143 10.79 -3.42 -13.48
C ASP A 143 10.12 -4.78 -13.23
N GLN A 144 9.47 -4.95 -12.09
CA GLN A 144 8.80 -6.18 -11.70
C GLN A 144 7.31 -6.21 -12.11
N GLY A 145 6.81 -5.17 -12.74
CA GLY A 145 5.49 -5.10 -13.37
C GLY A 145 4.35 -5.64 -12.50
N VAL A 146 3.64 -6.65 -13.03
CA VAL A 146 2.49 -7.28 -12.39
C VAL A 146 2.81 -7.92 -11.03
N LEU A 147 4.07 -8.32 -10.80
CA LEU A 147 4.46 -8.92 -9.53
C LEU A 147 4.36 -7.91 -8.37
N THR A 148 4.77 -6.68 -8.60
CA THR A 148 4.66 -5.63 -7.57
C THR A 148 3.25 -5.09 -7.47
N ASP A 149 2.51 -4.98 -8.56
CA ASP A 149 1.16 -4.41 -8.56
C ASP A 149 0.12 -5.40 -7.98
N LEU A 150 0.03 -6.62 -8.53
CA LEU A 150 -0.94 -7.63 -8.13
C LEU A 150 -0.38 -8.66 -7.14
N GLY A 151 0.86 -9.08 -7.33
CA GLY A 151 1.51 -10.06 -6.45
C GLY A 151 1.65 -9.57 -5.01
N SER A 152 1.88 -8.27 -4.80
CA SER A 152 1.90 -7.69 -3.46
C SER A 152 0.56 -7.87 -2.71
N HIS A 153 -0.57 -7.81 -3.41
CA HIS A 153 -1.88 -8.11 -2.83
C HIS A 153 -2.04 -9.59 -2.45
N LEU A 154 -1.51 -10.52 -3.26
CA LEU A 154 -1.54 -11.94 -2.95
C LEU A 154 -0.70 -12.24 -1.71
N LEU A 155 0.52 -11.70 -1.64
CA LEU A 155 1.40 -11.86 -0.48
C LEU A 155 0.78 -11.26 0.79
N ASP A 156 0.22 -10.06 0.71
CA ASP A 156 -0.47 -9.44 1.83
C ASP A 156 -1.69 -10.24 2.29
N THR A 157 -2.49 -10.76 1.34
CA THR A 157 -3.65 -11.60 1.63
C THR A 157 -3.22 -12.90 2.32
N THR A 158 -2.16 -13.53 1.85
CA THR A 158 -1.61 -14.77 2.45
C THR A 158 -1.18 -14.50 3.88
N LYS A 159 -0.41 -13.43 4.11
CA LYS A 159 -0.01 -13.02 5.46
C LYS A 159 -1.21 -12.68 6.35
N PHE A 160 -2.22 -12.03 5.80
CA PHE A 160 -3.45 -11.72 6.53
C PHE A 160 -4.20 -12.97 6.99
N TRP A 161 -4.24 -14.03 6.17
CA TRP A 161 -4.97 -15.26 6.48
C TRP A 161 -4.23 -16.16 7.45
N TRP A 162 -2.89 -16.29 7.32
CA TRP A 162 -2.09 -17.25 8.09
C TRP A 162 -1.08 -16.63 9.06
N ASP A 163 -1.00 -15.29 9.13
CA ASP A 163 -0.09 -14.50 9.97
C ASP A 163 1.41 -14.75 9.67
N ASP A 164 1.86 -16.01 9.68
CA ASP A 164 3.22 -16.40 9.28
C ASP A 164 3.17 -17.31 8.05
N ILE A 165 3.86 -16.91 7.00
CA ILE A 165 4.00 -17.66 5.74
C ILE A 165 5.44 -18.16 5.51
N GLY A 166 6.31 -18.03 6.51
CA GLY A 166 7.74 -18.30 6.39
C GLY A 166 8.48 -17.27 5.53
N GLU A 167 9.80 -17.41 5.48
CA GLU A 167 10.68 -16.46 4.76
C GLU A 167 11.20 -17.01 3.41
N LYS A 168 10.87 -18.27 3.07
CA LYS A 168 11.40 -18.94 1.88
C LYS A 168 10.44 -18.82 0.71
N PHE A 169 10.82 -18.02 -0.30
CA PHE A 169 10.11 -17.90 -1.56
C PHE A 169 10.92 -18.54 -2.69
N LYS A 170 10.23 -19.25 -3.58
CA LYS A 170 10.82 -19.76 -4.82
C LYS A 170 10.03 -19.23 -6.01
N PHE A 171 10.72 -18.66 -6.98
CA PHE A 171 10.17 -18.29 -8.28
C PHE A 171 10.46 -19.41 -9.28
N TYR A 172 9.42 -19.99 -9.88
CA TYR A 172 9.57 -21.09 -10.83
C TYR A 172 9.54 -20.63 -12.29
N SER A 173 8.84 -19.56 -12.60
CA SER A 173 8.87 -18.97 -13.93
C SER A 173 8.46 -17.49 -13.90
N LYS A 174 9.04 -16.73 -14.83
CA LYS A 174 8.62 -15.38 -15.14
C LYS A 174 8.50 -15.32 -16.67
N ASN A 175 7.32 -15.66 -17.18
CA ASN A 175 7.02 -15.46 -18.59
C ASN A 175 6.16 -14.21 -18.71
N CYS A 176 6.63 -13.21 -19.43
CA CYS A 176 5.81 -12.12 -19.91
C CYS A 176 5.33 -12.53 -21.30
N PHE A 177 4.04 -12.68 -21.48
CA PHE A 177 3.42 -12.81 -22.79
C PHE A 177 3.04 -11.40 -23.23
N GLU A 178 3.60 -10.98 -24.37
CA GLU A 178 3.24 -9.73 -25.04
C GLU A 178 1.86 -9.83 -25.70
#